data_b7df3ebbcc299523cf19bf0e03f91611
#
_entry.id   b7df3ebbcc299523cf19bf0e03f91611
#
_cell.length_a   1.000
_cell.length_b   1.000
_cell.length_c   1.000
_cell.angle_alpha   90.00
_cell.angle_beta   90.00
_cell.angle_gamma   90.00
#
_symmetry.space_group_name_H-M   'P 1'
#
loop_
_entity.id
_entity.type
_entity.pdbx_description
1 polymer ?
#
loop_
_entity_poly.entity_id
_entity_poly.type
_entity_poly.pdbx_seq_one_letter_code
_entity_poly.pdbx_strand_id
1 'polypeptide(L)'
;MKNLFAGVFALIIFLSTSSALASPISGDGYFNGIRLWGKVRVVTSFPDIKVQVVDAFPDLKVQKVTAFPDSLGKWQFVSVGEDFTIQYVDAFPEIKIKFVDAFPGF
;
A
#
# COMPACT_ATOMS: atom_id res chain seq x y z
N MET A 1 33.87 -0.97 -28.69
CA MET A 1 33.69 -2.03 -28.00
C MET A 1 33.19 -1.85 -26.70
N LYS A 2 33.99 -1.51 -25.77
CA LYS A 2 33.59 -1.32 -24.46
C LYS A 2 32.59 -0.26 -24.25
N ASN A 3 32.67 0.78 -25.00
CA ASN A 3 31.81 1.92 -24.87
C ASN A 3 30.39 1.61 -25.20
N LEU A 4 30.22 0.77 -26.17
CA LEU A 4 28.94 0.38 -26.57
C LEU A 4 28.22 -0.37 -25.52
N PHE A 5 28.93 -1.18 -24.84
CA PHE A 5 28.40 -1.93 -23.78
C PHE A 5 27.89 -1.06 -22.64
N ALA A 6 28.60 -0.01 -22.36
CA ALA A 6 28.19 0.92 -21.32
C ALA A 6 26.87 1.62 -21.66
N GLY A 7 26.67 1.89 -22.91
CA GLY A 7 25.45 2.53 -23.33
C GLY A 7 24.22 1.67 -23.08
N VAL A 8 24.36 0.40 -23.30
CA VAL A 8 23.28 -0.52 -23.09
C VAL A 8 22.93 -0.60 -21.62
N PHE A 9 23.92 -0.56 -20.80
CA PHE A 9 23.72 -0.61 -19.39
C PHE A 9 22.93 0.59 -18.89
N ALA A 10 23.20 1.75 -19.39
CA ALA A 10 22.49 2.94 -19.01
C ALA A 10 21.00 2.85 -19.34
N LEU A 11 20.66 2.18 -20.37
CA LEU A 11 19.29 2.02 -20.75
C LEU A 11 18.51 1.20 -19.72
N ILE A 12 19.13 0.24 -19.15
CA ILE A 12 18.48 -0.59 -18.15
C ILE A 12 18.15 0.22 -16.91
N ILE A 13 19.03 1.10 -16.52
CA ILE A 13 18.80 1.97 -15.38
C ILE A 13 17.58 2.84 -15.60
N PHE A 14 17.41 3.28 -16.80
CA PHE A 14 16.28 4.13 -17.12
C PHE A 14 14.95 3.41 -16.89
N LEU A 15 14.86 2.15 -17.15
CA LEU A 15 13.65 1.38 -16.91
C LEU A 15 13.33 1.27 -15.43
N SER A 16 14.32 1.18 -14.61
CA SER A 16 14.09 1.15 -13.17
C SER A 16 13.44 2.41 -12.69
N THR A 17 13.82 3.52 -13.23
CA THR A 17 13.25 4.81 -12.84
C THR A 17 11.76 4.85 -13.13
N SER A 18 11.37 4.28 -14.23
CA SER A 18 9.98 4.26 -14.61
C SER A 18 9.10 3.54 -13.62
N SER A 19 9.57 2.45 -13.07
CA SER A 19 8.78 1.69 -12.13
C SER A 19 8.64 2.40 -10.79
N ALA A 20 9.49 3.35 -10.48
CA ALA A 20 9.40 4.09 -9.23
C ALA A 20 8.15 4.98 -9.16
N LEU A 21 7.51 5.24 -10.27
CA LEU A 21 6.31 6.06 -10.30
C LEU A 21 5.03 5.26 -10.12
N ALA A 22 5.11 3.97 -10.08
CA ALA A 22 3.95 3.12 -9.94
C ALA A 22 3.50 3.05 -8.49
N SER A 23 2.21 2.83 -8.27
CA SER A 23 1.68 2.55 -6.95
C SER A 23 2.29 1.26 -6.40
N PRO A 24 2.55 1.17 -5.09
CA PRO A 24 3.02 -0.06 -4.49
C PRO A 24 1.96 -1.16 -4.44
N ILE A 25 0.69 -0.81 -4.70
CA ILE A 25 -0.42 -1.75 -4.62
C ILE A 25 -0.72 -2.26 -6.01
N SER A 26 -0.88 -3.57 -6.15
CA SER A 26 -1.22 -4.17 -7.43
C SER A 26 -2.63 -3.79 -7.87
N GLY A 27 -2.92 -3.91 -9.15
CA GLY A 27 -4.22 -3.53 -9.71
C GLY A 27 -5.39 -4.28 -9.12
N ASP A 28 -5.17 -5.46 -8.57
CA ASP A 28 -6.20 -6.26 -7.91
C ASP A 28 -6.29 -6.00 -6.40
N GLY A 29 -5.56 -5.02 -5.88
CA GLY A 29 -5.70 -4.61 -4.49
C GLY A 29 -4.84 -5.35 -3.48
N TYR A 30 -3.69 -5.88 -3.92
CA TYR A 30 -2.77 -6.59 -3.02
C TYR A 30 -1.47 -5.81 -2.84
N PHE A 31 -0.92 -5.89 -1.65
CA PHE A 31 0.41 -5.37 -1.34
C PHE A 31 1.23 -6.51 -0.76
N ASN A 32 2.31 -6.89 -1.43
CA ASN A 32 3.17 -8.02 -1.01
C ASN A 32 2.36 -9.27 -0.65
N GLY A 33 1.36 -9.58 -1.44
CA GLY A 33 0.53 -10.76 -1.21
C GLY A 33 -0.55 -10.59 -0.15
N ILE A 34 -0.68 -9.41 0.44
CA ILE A 34 -1.70 -9.11 1.45
C ILE A 34 -2.86 -8.41 0.76
N ARG A 35 -4.05 -8.97 0.86
CA ARG A 35 -5.23 -8.30 0.33
C ARG A 35 -5.56 -7.10 1.21
N LEU A 36 -5.91 -5.99 0.60
CA LEU A 36 -6.10 -4.73 1.32
C LEU A 36 -7.57 -4.49 1.67
N TRP A 37 -8.22 -5.50 2.18
CA TRP A 37 -9.54 -5.42 2.79
C TRP A 37 -9.66 -6.53 3.82
N GLY A 38 -10.49 -6.32 4.82
CA GLY A 38 -10.67 -7.31 5.86
C GLY A 38 -10.53 -6.72 7.25
N LYS A 39 -10.21 -7.57 8.19
CA LYS A 39 -10.03 -7.18 9.59
C LYS A 39 -8.60 -6.75 9.81
N VAL A 40 -8.44 -5.60 10.44
CA VAL A 40 -7.14 -4.94 10.59
C VAL A 40 -6.88 -4.63 12.05
N ARG A 41 -5.70 -4.95 12.52
CA ARG A 41 -5.27 -4.59 13.87
C ARG A 41 -4.12 -3.61 13.80
N VAL A 42 -4.18 -2.55 14.61
CA VAL A 42 -3.10 -1.56 14.70
C VAL A 42 -2.09 -2.03 15.73
N VAL A 43 -0.82 -2.03 15.35
CA VAL A 43 0.28 -2.42 16.23
C VAL A 43 1.32 -1.30 16.29
N THR A 44 2.21 -1.38 17.28
CA THR A 44 3.27 -0.39 17.45
C THR A 44 4.64 -0.93 17.04
N SER A 45 4.72 -2.21 16.69
CA SER A 45 5.96 -2.82 16.22
C SER A 45 5.65 -4.05 15.38
N PHE A 46 6.55 -4.36 14.48
CA PHE A 46 6.47 -5.54 13.61
C PHE A 46 5.15 -5.66 12.85
N PRO A 47 4.72 -4.60 12.15
CA PRO A 47 3.49 -4.67 11.37
C PRO A 47 3.69 -5.47 10.09
N ASP A 48 2.57 -5.92 9.52
CA ASP A 48 2.60 -6.43 8.16
C ASP A 48 2.81 -5.27 7.17
N ILE A 49 2.24 -4.10 7.46
CA ILE A 49 2.31 -2.94 6.56
C ILE A 49 2.48 -1.66 7.39
N LYS A 50 3.42 -0.82 7.00
CA LYS A 50 3.55 0.54 7.55
C LYS A 50 2.72 1.48 6.70
N VAL A 51 1.79 2.21 7.31
CA VAL A 51 0.89 3.10 6.59
C VAL A 51 1.03 4.52 7.09
N GLN A 52 0.88 5.47 6.17
CA GLN A 52 0.79 6.89 6.51
C GLN A 52 -0.56 7.41 6.05
N VAL A 53 -1.26 8.14 6.94
CA VAL A 53 -2.53 8.77 6.59
C VAL A 53 -2.23 10.10 5.93
N VAL A 54 -2.79 10.31 4.76
CA VAL A 54 -2.58 11.54 3.98
C VAL A 54 -3.91 12.13 3.56
N ASP A 55 -3.90 13.42 3.20
CA ASP A 55 -5.10 14.12 2.71
C ASP A 55 -5.16 14.13 1.18
N ALA A 56 -4.04 13.94 0.53
CA ALA A 56 -3.96 14.03 -0.93
C ALA A 56 -3.07 12.93 -1.48
N PHE A 57 -3.40 12.46 -2.66
CA PHE A 57 -2.63 11.46 -3.40
C PHE A 57 -2.37 10.17 -2.62
N PRO A 58 -3.42 9.56 -2.04
CA PRO A 58 -3.22 8.28 -1.37
C PRO A 58 -3.00 7.16 -2.38
N ASP A 59 -2.36 6.09 -1.93
CA ASP A 59 -2.30 4.87 -2.72
C ASP A 59 -3.61 4.11 -2.62
N LEU A 60 -4.34 4.28 -1.51
CA LEU A 60 -5.59 3.58 -1.25
C LEU A 60 -6.52 4.45 -0.41
N LYS A 61 -7.78 4.51 -0.80
CA LYS A 61 -8.82 5.13 0.02
C LYS A 61 -9.42 4.04 0.89
N VAL A 62 -9.49 4.28 2.19
CA VAL A 62 -9.93 3.30 3.18
C VAL A 62 -11.20 3.76 3.85
N GLN A 63 -12.21 2.91 3.84
CA GLN A 63 -13.45 3.13 4.58
C GLN A 63 -13.45 2.22 5.80
N LYS A 64 -13.64 2.81 6.99
CA LYS A 64 -13.78 2.03 8.21
C LYS A 64 -15.19 1.47 8.24
N VAL A 65 -15.29 0.16 8.40
CA VAL A 65 -16.59 -0.52 8.48
C VAL A 65 -16.68 -1.29 9.79
N THR A 66 -17.89 -1.58 10.23
CA THR A 66 -18.12 -2.37 11.44
C THR A 66 -18.52 -3.80 11.10
N ALA A 67 -18.75 -4.09 9.83
CA ALA A 67 -19.12 -5.41 9.37
C ALA A 67 -18.88 -5.50 7.86
N PHE A 68 -18.73 -6.71 7.36
CA PHE A 68 -18.59 -7.00 5.94
C PHE A 68 -17.43 -6.25 5.26
N PRO A 69 -16.20 -6.40 5.76
CA PRO A 69 -15.04 -5.79 5.11
C PRO A 69 -14.62 -6.69 3.92
N ASP A 70 -15.44 -6.69 2.88
CA ASP A 70 -15.40 -7.70 1.83
C ASP A 70 -14.99 -7.17 0.46
N SER A 71 -14.54 -5.93 0.38
CA SER A 71 -14.03 -5.38 -0.88
C SER A 71 -12.93 -4.38 -0.62
N LEU A 72 -12.16 -4.08 -1.65
CA LEU A 72 -10.96 -3.26 -1.55
C LEU A 72 -11.19 -1.96 -0.79
N GLY A 73 -10.36 -1.73 0.21
CA GLY A 73 -10.40 -0.53 1.01
C GLY A 73 -11.38 -0.55 2.18
N LYS A 74 -12.19 -1.59 2.33
CA LYS A 74 -13.05 -1.72 3.50
C LYS A 74 -12.29 -2.41 4.60
N TRP A 75 -11.99 -1.68 5.66
CA TRP A 75 -11.22 -2.15 6.79
C TRP A 75 -12.07 -2.14 8.06
N GLN A 76 -12.15 -3.29 8.71
CA GLN A 76 -12.79 -3.40 10.02
C GLN A 76 -11.70 -3.50 11.06
N PHE A 77 -11.59 -2.48 11.92
CA PHE A 77 -10.55 -2.47 12.94
C PHE A 77 -10.95 -3.37 14.11
N VAL A 78 -10.06 -4.26 14.49
CA VAL A 78 -10.30 -5.26 15.53
C VAL A 78 -9.11 -5.30 16.48
N SER A 79 -9.32 -5.85 17.67
CA SER A 79 -8.23 -6.08 18.62
C SER A 79 -7.70 -7.50 18.56
N VAL A 80 -8.48 -8.43 18.01
CA VAL A 80 -8.07 -9.82 17.83
C VAL A 80 -8.73 -10.36 16.56
N GLY A 81 -8.18 -11.40 15.99
CA GLY A 81 -8.78 -12.03 14.83
C GLY A 81 -8.54 -11.31 13.52
N GLU A 82 -7.47 -10.54 13.44
CA GLU A 82 -7.16 -9.75 12.26
C GLU A 82 -6.74 -10.60 11.07
N ASP A 83 -6.93 -10.02 9.88
CA ASP A 83 -6.37 -10.59 8.64
C ASP A 83 -4.96 -10.06 8.40
N PHE A 84 -4.68 -8.83 8.81
CA PHE A 84 -3.33 -8.26 8.75
C PHE A 84 -3.19 -7.12 9.76
N THR A 85 -1.93 -6.73 10.02
CA THR A 85 -1.62 -5.66 10.97
C THR A 85 -1.02 -4.46 10.26
N ILE A 86 -1.28 -3.28 10.80
CA ILE A 86 -0.69 -2.05 10.31
C ILE A 86 -0.05 -1.27 11.46
N GLN A 87 0.94 -0.45 11.11
CA GLN A 87 1.51 0.53 12.02
C GLN A 87 1.45 1.88 11.34
N TYR A 88 0.91 2.89 12.05
CA TYR A 88 0.90 4.25 11.54
C TYR A 88 2.30 4.84 11.67
N VAL A 89 2.81 5.45 10.61
CA VAL A 89 4.12 6.10 10.60
C VAL A 89 3.98 7.50 10.02
N ASP A 90 4.92 8.38 10.38
CA ASP A 90 4.97 9.75 9.86
C ASP A 90 5.93 9.88 8.69
N ALA A 91 6.79 8.89 8.49
CA ALA A 91 7.79 8.92 7.44
C ALA A 91 8.08 7.51 6.95
N PHE A 92 8.46 7.40 5.70
CA PHE A 92 8.85 6.15 5.06
C PHE A 92 7.77 5.08 5.15
N PRO A 93 6.51 5.39 4.77
CA PRO A 93 5.47 4.38 4.75
C PRO A 93 5.67 3.41 3.60
N GLU A 94 5.06 2.24 3.73
CA GLU A 94 4.98 1.30 2.62
C GLU A 94 3.81 1.65 1.71
N ILE A 95 2.69 2.11 2.29
CA ILE A 95 1.57 2.65 1.51
C ILE A 95 1.02 3.91 2.19
N LYS A 96 0.41 4.77 1.40
CA LYS A 96 -0.28 5.98 1.88
C LYS A 96 -1.77 5.74 1.76
N ILE A 97 -2.52 6.03 2.82
CA ILE A 97 -3.96 5.84 2.83
C ILE A 97 -4.67 7.14 3.17
N LYS A 98 -5.91 7.25 2.72
CA LYS A 98 -6.81 8.33 3.11
C LYS A 98 -8.11 7.72 3.56
N PHE A 99 -8.60 8.11 4.74
CA PHE A 99 -9.89 7.63 5.20
C PHE A 99 -11.01 8.37 4.49
N VAL A 100 -12.01 7.63 4.04
CA VAL A 100 -13.17 8.16 3.33
C VAL A 100 -14.45 7.58 3.92
N ASP A 101 -15.57 8.27 3.70
CA ASP A 101 -16.87 7.80 4.18
C ASP A 101 -17.58 6.93 3.13
N ALA A 102 -17.15 6.99 1.89
CA ALA A 102 -17.76 6.25 0.81
C ALA A 102 -16.76 6.04 -0.32
N PHE A 103 -17.02 5.07 -1.16
CA PHE A 103 -16.22 4.77 -2.35
C PHE A 103 -14.75 4.49 -2.02
N PRO A 104 -14.47 3.50 -1.16
CA PRO A 104 -13.09 3.12 -0.90
C PRO A 104 -12.45 2.45 -2.12
N GLY A 105 -11.13 2.31 -2.09
CA GLY A 105 -10.37 1.69 -3.16
C GLY A 105 -9.44 2.68 -3.82
N PHE A 106 -9.25 2.52 -5.09
CA PHE A 106 -8.34 3.38 -5.85
C PHE A 106 -8.95 4.70 -6.28
#